data_b83ffcaea86f905b1c739988a2e0df9b
#
_entry.id   b83ffcaea86f905b1c739988a2e0df9b
#
_cell.length_a   1.000
_cell.length_b   1.000
_cell.length_c   1.000
_cell.angle_alpha   90.00
_cell.angle_beta   90.00
_cell.angle_gamma   90.00
#
_symmetry.space_group_name_H-M   'P 1'
#
loop_
_entity.id
_entity.type
_entity.pdbx_description
1 polymer ?
#
loop_
_entity_poly.entity_id
_entity_poly.type
_entity_poly.pdbx_seq_one_letter_code
_entity_poly.pdbx_strand_id
1 'polypeptide(L)'
;LVGTQMIAKGLDFPNVTLVGLIDADKSLHVEDFRAAERTFQLIVQVSGRAGRGDRAGEVIIQTSTPHAPPIQFARKSDFEGFQLEELEQRREFNYPPFRHLIRHLFRGRNPEKVNFYIEQWAKVLEQAMGDSIEIRGPAVAPIEKIRDEYRFQLWYFAPSASQVIQRIVSLREDFKMDRDVFDQIDVDPMQLS
;
A
#
# COMPACT_ATOMS: atom_id res chain seq x y z
N LEU A 1 30.04 -2.05 2.67
CA LEU A 1 28.95 -2.08 3.63
C LEU A 1 27.72 -2.73 2.98
N VAL A 2 27.07 -3.66 3.66
CA VAL A 2 25.84 -4.32 3.16
C VAL A 2 24.76 -4.17 4.22
N GLY A 3 23.54 -3.88 3.82
CA GLY A 3 22.42 -3.78 4.73
C GLY A 3 21.08 -3.53 4.03
N THR A 4 20.04 -3.29 4.81
CA THR A 4 18.69 -3.05 4.34
C THR A 4 18.43 -1.56 4.08
N GLN A 5 17.19 -1.18 3.78
CA GLN A 5 16.74 0.21 3.64
C GLN A 5 17.16 1.14 4.82
N MET A 6 17.45 0.58 6.01
CA MET A 6 17.93 1.37 7.14
C MET A 6 19.27 2.05 6.87
N ILE A 7 20.14 1.46 6.04
CA ILE A 7 21.41 2.10 5.62
C ILE A 7 21.16 3.32 4.74
N ALA A 8 20.10 3.32 3.97
CA ALA A 8 19.69 4.46 3.14
C ALA A 8 19.21 5.65 3.99
N LYS A 9 18.74 5.41 5.24
CA LYS A 9 18.20 6.44 6.12
C LYS A 9 19.26 6.92 7.12
N GLY A 10 19.65 8.18 7.02
CA GLY A 10 20.34 8.92 8.10
C GLY A 10 21.82 8.67 8.31
N LEU A 11 22.43 7.67 7.70
CA LEU A 11 23.87 7.44 7.80
C LEU A 11 24.60 8.23 6.74
N ASP A 12 25.62 8.98 7.15
CA ASP A 12 26.50 9.70 6.25
C ASP A 12 27.83 8.94 6.11
N PHE A 13 28.11 8.50 4.90
CA PHE A 13 29.37 7.83 4.57
C PHE A 13 30.12 8.71 3.58
N PRO A 14 31.15 9.45 4.04
CA PRO A 14 32.00 10.21 3.15
C PRO A 14 32.75 9.26 2.20
N ASN A 15 32.97 9.69 0.97
CA ASN A 15 33.74 8.97 -0.06
C ASN A 15 33.09 7.67 -0.60
N VAL A 16 31.77 7.51 -0.52
CA VAL A 16 31.08 6.44 -1.25
C VAL A 16 31.03 6.76 -2.73
N THR A 17 31.70 5.97 -3.53
CA THR A 17 31.75 6.10 -4.99
C THR A 17 30.87 5.10 -5.73
N LEU A 18 30.46 4.01 -5.07
CA LEU A 18 29.59 2.99 -5.63
C LEU A 18 28.48 2.61 -4.65
N VAL A 19 27.24 2.62 -5.13
CA VAL A 19 26.09 2.11 -4.40
C VAL A 19 25.35 1.10 -5.27
N GLY A 20 25.12 -0.11 -4.72
CA GLY A 20 24.33 -1.16 -5.35
C GLY A 20 22.98 -1.34 -4.69
N LEU A 21 21.89 -1.28 -5.44
CA LEU A 21 20.57 -1.69 -5.01
C LEU A 21 20.25 -3.07 -5.60
N ILE A 22 20.19 -4.08 -4.75
CA ILE A 22 19.92 -5.46 -5.14
C ILE A 22 18.41 -5.73 -5.02
N ASP A 23 17.83 -6.37 -6.04
CA ASP A 23 16.43 -6.76 -6.09
C ASP A 23 15.47 -5.57 -5.87
N ALA A 24 15.58 -4.57 -6.73
CA ALA A 24 14.69 -3.39 -6.69
C ALA A 24 13.21 -3.78 -6.92
N ASP A 25 12.95 -4.90 -7.57
CA ASP A 25 11.62 -5.40 -7.90
C ASP A 25 10.81 -5.81 -6.67
N LYS A 26 11.48 -6.21 -5.60
CA LYS A 26 10.81 -6.63 -4.36
C LYS A 26 9.86 -5.56 -3.83
N SER A 27 10.23 -4.29 -3.93
CA SER A 27 9.39 -3.18 -3.52
C SER A 27 8.23 -2.92 -4.47
N LEU A 28 8.37 -3.26 -5.76
CA LEU A 28 7.31 -3.12 -6.78
C LEU A 28 6.22 -4.18 -6.66
N HIS A 29 6.55 -5.38 -6.17
CA HIS A 29 5.61 -6.49 -6.07
C HIS A 29 4.82 -6.52 -4.75
N VAL A 30 4.94 -5.47 -3.94
CA VAL A 30 4.11 -5.33 -2.74
C VAL A 30 2.69 -4.97 -3.17
N GLU A 31 1.69 -5.65 -2.62
CA GLU A 31 0.27 -5.36 -2.85
C GLU A 31 -0.15 -4.05 -2.15
N ASP A 32 0.40 -2.94 -2.60
CA ASP A 32 0.12 -1.59 -2.10
C ASP A 32 0.20 -0.62 -3.28
N PHE A 33 -0.82 0.21 -3.47
CA PHE A 33 -0.84 1.20 -4.55
C PHE A 33 0.34 2.21 -4.48
N ARG A 34 1.02 2.31 -3.35
CA ARG A 34 2.22 3.13 -3.14
C ARG A 34 3.52 2.39 -3.49
N ALA A 35 3.45 1.15 -3.99
CA ALA A 35 4.64 0.36 -4.27
C ALA A 35 5.60 1.06 -5.25
N ALA A 36 5.06 1.65 -6.32
CA ALA A 36 5.85 2.41 -7.30
C ALA A 36 6.49 3.65 -6.66
N GLU A 37 5.73 4.43 -5.91
CA GLU A 37 6.23 5.60 -5.19
C GLU A 37 7.35 5.24 -4.21
N ARG A 38 7.16 4.19 -3.40
CA ARG A 38 8.18 3.73 -2.45
C ARG A 38 9.44 3.26 -3.15
N THR A 39 9.31 2.58 -4.29
CA THR A 39 10.45 2.14 -5.10
C THR A 39 11.20 3.33 -5.67
N PHE A 40 10.50 4.29 -6.27
CA PHE A 40 11.10 5.53 -6.75
C PHE A 40 11.85 6.26 -5.64
N GLN A 41 11.21 6.49 -4.48
CA GLN A 41 11.81 7.14 -3.33
C GLN A 41 13.06 6.41 -2.82
N LEU A 42 13.01 5.07 -2.75
CA LEU A 42 14.16 4.26 -2.35
C LEU A 42 15.34 4.44 -3.29
N ILE A 43 15.11 4.37 -4.61
CA ILE A 43 16.16 4.52 -5.62
C ILE A 43 16.79 5.93 -5.54
N VAL A 44 15.96 6.98 -5.48
CA VAL A 44 16.44 8.36 -5.36
C VAL A 44 17.23 8.56 -4.05
N GLN A 45 16.74 8.02 -2.95
CA GLN A 45 17.42 8.12 -1.65
C GLN A 45 18.78 7.43 -1.64
N VAL A 46 18.86 6.24 -2.25
CA VAL A 46 20.10 5.47 -2.38
C VAL A 46 21.06 6.17 -3.33
N SER A 47 20.56 6.68 -4.45
CA SER A 47 21.37 7.43 -5.43
C SER A 47 22.01 8.67 -4.83
N GLY A 48 21.30 9.37 -3.96
CA GLY A 48 21.84 10.54 -3.24
C GLY A 48 22.96 10.21 -2.23
N ARG A 49 23.35 8.93 -2.07
CA ARG A 49 24.49 8.52 -1.22
C ARG A 49 25.79 8.38 -1.99
N ALA A 50 25.72 8.14 -3.29
CA ALA A 50 26.90 8.07 -4.14
C ALA A 50 27.38 9.49 -4.54
N GLY A 51 28.71 9.68 -4.63
CA GLY A 51 29.28 10.91 -5.15
C GLY A 51 29.19 12.12 -4.21
N ARG A 52 29.16 11.92 -2.91
CA ARG A 52 29.31 12.99 -1.92
C ARG A 52 30.80 13.27 -1.71
N GLY A 53 31.29 14.30 -2.34
CA GLY A 53 32.69 14.72 -2.31
C GLY A 53 33.24 15.00 -3.71
N ASP A 54 34.58 15.03 -3.85
CA ASP A 54 35.28 15.37 -5.11
C ASP A 54 35.25 14.23 -6.15
N ARG A 55 34.67 13.07 -5.83
CA ARG A 55 34.62 11.90 -6.71
C ARG A 55 33.25 11.66 -7.25
N ALA A 56 33.11 11.39 -8.54
CA ALA A 56 31.87 10.96 -9.15
C ALA A 56 31.39 9.64 -8.53
N GLY A 57 30.08 9.56 -8.22
CA GLY A 57 29.43 8.37 -7.71
C GLY A 57 28.72 7.60 -8.81
N GLU A 58 28.70 6.28 -8.68
CA GLU A 58 27.96 5.37 -9.55
C GLU A 58 26.89 4.63 -8.74
N VAL A 59 25.71 4.42 -9.36
CA VAL A 59 24.61 3.65 -8.76
C VAL A 59 24.24 2.51 -9.71
N ILE A 60 24.32 1.30 -9.21
CA ILE A 60 23.92 0.10 -9.93
C ILE A 60 22.62 -0.43 -9.36
N ILE A 61 21.58 -0.59 -10.18
CA ILE A 61 20.28 -1.13 -9.81
C ILE A 61 20.11 -2.48 -10.47
N GLN A 62 20.03 -3.53 -9.66
CA GLN A 62 19.67 -4.88 -10.12
C GLN A 62 18.16 -5.01 -10.15
N THR A 63 17.59 -5.32 -11.30
CA THR A 63 16.14 -5.46 -11.51
C THR A 63 15.84 -6.41 -12.66
N SER A 64 14.74 -7.15 -12.58
CA SER A 64 14.17 -7.94 -13.67
C SER A 64 13.19 -7.10 -14.55
N THR A 65 12.76 -5.93 -14.04
CA THR A 65 11.84 -5.02 -14.71
C THR A 65 12.45 -3.64 -14.99
N PRO A 66 13.57 -3.55 -15.76
CA PRO A 66 14.30 -2.30 -15.95
C PRO A 66 13.48 -1.20 -16.63
N HIS A 67 12.40 -1.56 -17.31
CA HIS A 67 11.50 -0.62 -18.00
C HIS A 67 10.35 -0.11 -17.11
N ALA A 68 10.23 -0.58 -15.86
CA ALA A 68 9.21 -0.10 -14.94
C ALA A 68 9.33 1.43 -14.70
N PRO A 69 8.23 2.19 -14.79
CA PRO A 69 8.23 3.64 -14.67
C PRO A 69 9.04 4.19 -13.49
N PRO A 70 8.85 3.69 -12.23
CA PRO A 70 9.59 4.23 -11.10
C PRO A 70 11.11 4.07 -11.24
N ILE A 71 11.59 3.00 -11.91
CA ILE A 71 13.02 2.78 -12.15
C ILE A 71 13.53 3.76 -13.23
N GLN A 72 12.77 3.92 -14.32
CA GLN A 72 13.16 4.78 -15.42
C GLN A 72 13.19 6.26 -15.03
N PHE A 73 12.18 6.73 -14.30
CA PHE A 73 12.15 8.10 -13.79
C PHE A 73 13.24 8.35 -12.73
N ALA A 74 13.45 7.40 -11.81
CA ALA A 74 14.50 7.53 -10.80
C ALA A 74 15.91 7.58 -11.44
N ARG A 75 16.16 6.79 -12.50
CA ARG A 75 17.42 6.82 -13.24
C ARG A 75 17.71 8.19 -13.87
N LYS A 76 16.66 8.90 -14.29
CA LYS A 76 16.76 10.24 -14.88
C LYS A 76 16.69 11.35 -13.82
N SER A 77 16.45 11.01 -12.57
CA SER A 77 16.12 11.96 -11.49
C SER A 77 14.90 12.84 -11.82
N ASP A 78 13.97 12.30 -12.61
CA ASP A 78 12.77 12.98 -13.08
C ASP A 78 11.63 12.76 -12.10
N PHE A 79 11.59 13.60 -11.06
CA PHE A 79 10.53 13.55 -10.05
C PHE A 79 9.18 14.02 -10.60
N GLU A 80 9.19 15.08 -11.41
CA GLU A 80 7.97 15.67 -11.95
C GLU A 80 7.26 14.71 -12.91
N GLY A 81 8.00 14.09 -13.82
CA GLY A 81 7.48 13.08 -14.75
C GLY A 81 6.91 11.88 -14.01
N PHE A 82 7.62 11.39 -12.99
CA PHE A 82 7.11 10.30 -12.14
C PHE A 82 5.82 10.68 -11.42
N GLN A 83 5.76 11.86 -10.82
CA GLN A 83 4.58 12.32 -10.10
C GLN A 83 3.35 12.43 -11.01
N LEU A 84 3.51 12.94 -12.22
CA LEU A 84 2.41 13.07 -13.18
C LEU A 84 1.84 11.70 -13.57
N GLU A 85 2.71 10.75 -13.92
CA GLU A 85 2.29 9.39 -14.29
C GLU A 85 1.65 8.65 -13.12
N GLU A 86 2.23 8.73 -11.93
CA GLU A 86 1.68 8.11 -10.73
C GLU A 86 0.29 8.67 -10.37
N LEU A 87 0.10 9.99 -10.46
CA LEU A 87 -1.20 10.62 -10.21
C LEU A 87 -2.24 10.25 -11.26
N GLU A 88 -1.85 10.09 -12.53
CA GLU A 88 -2.76 9.65 -13.58
C GLU A 88 -3.28 8.23 -13.30
N GLN A 89 -2.38 7.30 -12.96
CA GLN A 89 -2.76 5.94 -12.57
C GLN A 89 -3.67 5.92 -11.34
N ARG A 90 -3.34 6.70 -10.31
CA ARG A 90 -4.18 6.78 -9.11
C ARG A 90 -5.57 7.34 -9.39
N ARG A 91 -5.68 8.28 -10.32
CA ARG A 91 -6.97 8.83 -10.74
C ARG A 91 -7.80 7.77 -11.47
N GLU A 92 -7.19 7.03 -12.38
CA GLU A 92 -7.86 5.96 -13.13
C GLU A 92 -8.45 4.89 -12.21
N PHE A 93 -7.68 4.48 -11.19
CA PHE A 93 -8.09 3.44 -10.24
C PHE A 93 -8.77 3.96 -8.97
N ASN A 94 -9.12 5.25 -8.89
CA ASN A 94 -9.75 5.86 -7.72
C ASN A 94 -8.93 5.75 -6.42
N TYR A 95 -7.59 5.69 -6.51
CA TYR A 95 -6.74 5.68 -5.33
C TYR A 95 -6.54 7.08 -4.71
N PRO A 96 -6.12 7.17 -3.45
CA PRO A 96 -5.71 8.44 -2.85
C PRO A 96 -4.63 9.15 -3.69
N PRO A 97 -4.69 10.48 -3.87
CA PRO A 97 -5.53 11.45 -3.14
C PRO A 97 -6.92 11.70 -3.76
N PHE A 98 -7.33 11.02 -4.81
CA PHE A 98 -8.58 11.27 -5.52
C PHE A 98 -9.81 10.73 -4.78
N ARG A 99 -9.64 9.61 -4.06
CA ARG A 99 -10.62 9.08 -3.13
C ARG A 99 -9.93 8.65 -1.83
N HIS A 100 -10.67 8.68 -0.75
CA HIS A 100 -10.25 8.07 0.50
C HIS A 100 -10.36 6.56 0.41
N LEU A 101 -9.39 5.87 1.01
CA LEU A 101 -9.36 4.41 1.07
C LEU A 101 -9.60 3.97 2.52
N ILE A 102 -10.61 3.14 2.71
CA ILE A 102 -10.94 2.58 4.02
C ILE A 102 -10.77 1.06 3.92
N ARG A 103 -9.91 0.50 4.76
CA ARG A 103 -9.77 -0.93 4.91
C ARG A 103 -10.64 -1.43 6.05
N HIS A 104 -11.45 -2.44 5.79
CA HIS A 104 -12.20 -3.16 6.80
C HIS A 104 -11.71 -4.61 6.86
N LEU A 105 -11.00 -4.95 7.92
CA LEU A 105 -10.42 -6.25 8.16
C LEU A 105 -11.35 -7.06 9.05
N PHE A 106 -11.62 -8.31 8.68
CA PHE A 106 -12.31 -9.30 9.48
C PHE A 106 -11.35 -10.42 9.84
N ARG A 107 -11.41 -10.92 11.07
CA ARG A 107 -10.53 -11.98 11.54
C ARG A 107 -11.21 -12.92 12.51
N GLY A 108 -10.77 -14.18 12.54
CA GLY A 108 -11.25 -15.21 13.44
C GLY A 108 -10.60 -16.56 13.16
N ARG A 109 -10.80 -17.51 14.08
CA ARG A 109 -10.17 -18.83 13.97
C ARG A 109 -10.79 -19.73 12.90
N ASN A 110 -12.05 -19.54 12.58
CA ASN A 110 -12.75 -20.32 11.55
C ASN A 110 -12.86 -19.47 10.27
N PRO A 111 -12.12 -19.83 9.19
CA PRO A 111 -12.11 -19.05 7.95
C PRO A 111 -13.48 -19.00 7.27
N GLU A 112 -14.26 -20.08 7.30
CA GLU A 112 -15.58 -20.13 6.68
C GLU A 112 -16.55 -19.16 7.38
N LYS A 113 -16.47 -19.10 8.72
CA LYS A 113 -17.27 -18.18 9.52
C LYS A 113 -16.88 -16.72 9.25
N VAL A 114 -15.60 -16.42 9.19
CA VAL A 114 -15.10 -15.07 8.87
C VAL A 114 -15.55 -14.66 7.47
N ASN A 115 -15.39 -15.55 6.49
CA ASN A 115 -15.82 -15.29 5.11
C ASN A 115 -17.33 -15.06 5.02
N PHE A 116 -18.13 -15.85 5.73
CA PHE A 116 -19.57 -15.66 5.78
C PHE A 116 -19.96 -14.26 6.29
N TYR A 117 -19.40 -13.82 7.41
CA TYR A 117 -19.74 -12.52 7.98
C TYR A 117 -19.26 -11.33 7.14
N ILE A 118 -18.09 -11.41 6.51
CA ILE A 118 -17.61 -10.34 5.63
C ILE A 118 -18.46 -10.23 4.35
N GLU A 119 -18.93 -11.35 3.81
CA GLU A 119 -19.88 -11.35 2.68
C GLU A 119 -21.25 -10.76 3.05
N GLN A 120 -21.77 -11.11 4.23
CA GLN A 120 -23.02 -10.51 4.72
C GLN A 120 -22.85 -9.01 4.94
N TRP A 121 -21.73 -8.59 5.50
CA TRP A 121 -21.43 -7.19 5.70
C TRP A 121 -21.33 -6.43 4.37
N ALA A 122 -20.68 -6.99 3.36
CA ALA A 122 -20.61 -6.40 2.03
C ALA A 122 -22.00 -6.12 1.46
N LYS A 123 -22.93 -7.09 1.58
CA LYS A 123 -24.34 -6.93 1.14
C LYS A 123 -25.08 -5.82 1.90
N VAL A 124 -24.86 -5.72 3.21
CA VAL A 124 -25.44 -4.64 4.03
C VAL A 124 -24.96 -3.28 3.55
N LEU A 125 -23.66 -3.16 3.26
CA LEU A 125 -23.08 -1.92 2.74
C LEU A 125 -23.59 -1.57 1.34
N GLU A 126 -23.63 -2.53 0.42
CA GLU A 126 -24.15 -2.32 -0.93
C GLU A 126 -25.59 -1.79 -0.89
N GLN A 127 -26.44 -2.37 -0.03
CA GLN A 127 -27.83 -1.95 0.13
C GLN A 127 -27.96 -0.56 0.77
N ALA A 128 -27.12 -0.25 1.75
CA ALA A 128 -27.23 0.98 2.53
C ALA A 128 -26.51 2.18 1.92
N MET A 129 -25.47 1.93 1.14
CA MET A 129 -24.56 2.96 0.62
C MET A 129 -24.68 3.15 -0.90
N GLY A 130 -25.06 2.11 -1.64
CA GLY A 130 -25.21 2.14 -3.10
C GLY A 130 -23.97 2.73 -3.77
N ASP A 131 -24.19 3.66 -4.71
CA ASP A 131 -23.12 4.29 -5.50
C ASP A 131 -22.30 5.35 -4.74
N SER A 132 -22.60 5.59 -3.44
CA SER A 132 -21.85 6.56 -2.64
C SER A 132 -20.43 6.10 -2.30
N ILE A 133 -20.18 4.80 -2.36
CA ILE A 133 -18.87 4.17 -2.18
C ILE A 133 -18.64 3.09 -3.23
N GLU A 134 -17.40 2.88 -3.61
CA GLU A 134 -16.99 1.70 -4.37
C GLU A 134 -16.46 0.65 -3.39
N ILE A 135 -16.99 -0.58 -3.45
CA ILE A 135 -16.58 -1.69 -2.60
C ILE A 135 -15.75 -2.66 -3.43
N ARG A 136 -14.57 -3.03 -2.95
CA ARG A 136 -13.72 -4.07 -3.54
C ARG A 136 -13.47 -5.18 -2.54
N GLY A 137 -13.61 -6.41 -2.98
CA GLY A 137 -13.55 -7.62 -2.15
C GLY A 137 -14.95 -8.20 -1.92
N PRO A 138 -15.13 -9.12 -0.94
CA PRO A 138 -14.13 -9.56 0.03
C PRO A 138 -12.98 -10.34 -0.58
N ALA A 139 -11.80 -10.22 0.02
CA ALA A 139 -10.61 -10.96 -0.37
C ALA A 139 -9.82 -11.42 0.86
N VAL A 140 -9.00 -12.44 0.71
CA VAL A 140 -8.02 -12.84 1.72
C VAL A 140 -7.02 -11.70 1.93
N ALA A 141 -6.67 -11.41 3.17
CA ALA A 141 -5.66 -10.39 3.45
C ALA A 141 -4.26 -10.86 2.99
N PRO A 142 -3.32 -9.95 2.63
CA PRO A 142 -1.96 -10.30 2.19
C PRO A 142 -1.22 -11.22 3.17
N ILE A 143 -1.47 -11.08 4.46
CA ILE A 143 -1.07 -12.05 5.47
C ILE A 143 -2.35 -12.76 5.92
N GLU A 144 -2.59 -13.91 5.31
CA GLU A 144 -3.83 -14.68 5.48
C GLU A 144 -4.07 -15.10 6.92
N LYS A 145 -3.01 -15.46 7.66
CA LYS A 145 -3.14 -15.99 9.00
C LYS A 145 -2.11 -15.41 9.97
N ILE A 146 -2.56 -14.89 11.10
CA ILE A 146 -1.72 -14.42 12.20
C ILE A 146 -2.25 -15.01 13.52
N ARG A 147 -1.40 -15.66 14.33
CA ARG A 147 -1.74 -16.22 15.65
C ARG A 147 -3.02 -17.07 15.64
N ASP A 148 -3.13 -17.96 14.64
CA ASP A 148 -4.30 -18.83 14.41
C ASP A 148 -5.59 -18.14 14.02
N GLU A 149 -5.58 -16.86 13.70
CA GLU A 149 -6.72 -16.13 13.14
C GLU A 149 -6.55 -15.91 11.64
N TYR A 150 -7.52 -16.34 10.87
CA TYR A 150 -7.63 -16.08 9.44
C TYR A 150 -8.15 -14.66 9.22
N ARG A 151 -7.69 -14.01 8.16
CA ARG A 151 -7.90 -12.60 7.90
C ARG A 151 -8.45 -12.39 6.51
N PHE A 152 -9.57 -11.70 6.42
CA PHE A 152 -10.21 -11.26 5.18
C PHE A 152 -10.43 -9.76 5.22
N GLN A 153 -10.50 -9.13 4.06
CA GLN A 153 -10.61 -7.68 3.96
C GLN A 153 -11.58 -7.22 2.89
N LEU A 154 -12.18 -6.08 3.15
CA LEU A 154 -12.92 -5.25 2.22
C LEU A 154 -12.25 -3.90 2.11
N TRP A 155 -12.35 -3.30 0.93
CA TRP A 155 -11.87 -1.97 0.65
C TRP A 155 -13.02 -1.08 0.24
N TYR A 156 -13.09 0.12 0.79
CA TYR A 156 -14.08 1.12 0.42
C TYR A 156 -13.36 2.34 -0.13
N PHE A 157 -13.77 2.79 -1.30
CA PHE A 157 -13.27 4.00 -1.93
C PHE A 157 -14.36 5.04 -1.90
N ALA A 158 -14.11 6.16 -1.24
CA ALA A 158 -15.11 7.18 -0.96
C ALA A 158 -14.61 8.59 -1.25
N PRO A 159 -15.48 9.51 -1.71
CA PRO A 159 -15.11 10.91 -1.91
C PRO A 159 -14.88 11.65 -0.59
N SER A 160 -15.47 11.17 0.52
CA SER A 160 -15.34 11.76 1.86
C SER A 160 -15.28 10.66 2.91
N ALA A 161 -14.14 10.55 3.61
CA ALA A 161 -13.97 9.55 4.67
C ALA A 161 -14.90 9.80 5.86
N SER A 162 -15.07 11.06 6.29
CA SER A 162 -15.84 11.40 7.49
C SER A 162 -17.32 11.02 7.39
N GLN A 163 -17.94 11.29 6.23
CA GLN A 163 -19.35 10.96 6.00
C GLN A 163 -19.57 9.45 5.94
N VAL A 164 -18.66 8.75 5.28
CA VAL A 164 -18.75 7.29 5.10
C VAL A 164 -18.51 6.57 6.42
N ILE A 165 -17.52 6.98 7.20
CA ILE A 165 -17.21 6.35 8.49
C ILE A 165 -18.38 6.47 9.47
N GLN A 166 -19.02 7.63 9.58
CA GLN A 166 -20.20 7.77 10.45
C GLN A 166 -21.29 6.78 10.07
N ARG A 167 -21.56 6.60 8.77
CA ARG A 167 -22.57 5.65 8.30
C ARG A 167 -22.15 4.21 8.53
N ILE A 168 -20.88 3.86 8.27
CA ILE A 168 -20.34 2.51 8.53
C ILE A 168 -20.45 2.16 10.02
N VAL A 169 -20.06 3.07 10.91
CA VAL A 169 -20.16 2.84 12.37
C VAL A 169 -21.60 2.58 12.78
N SER A 170 -22.55 3.41 12.33
CA SER A 170 -23.98 3.21 12.62
C SER A 170 -24.48 1.84 12.13
N LEU A 171 -24.15 1.44 10.90
CA LEU A 171 -24.54 0.14 10.36
C LEU A 171 -23.86 -1.01 11.12
N ARG A 172 -22.63 -0.78 11.60
CA ARG A 172 -21.88 -1.79 12.33
C ARG A 172 -22.46 -2.07 13.71
N GLU A 173 -23.04 -1.08 14.38
CA GLU A 173 -23.72 -1.25 15.67
C GLU A 173 -24.92 -2.20 15.55
N ASP A 174 -25.64 -2.14 14.43
CA ASP A 174 -26.80 -2.99 14.16
C ASP A 174 -26.42 -4.37 13.61
N PHE A 175 -25.22 -4.52 13.07
CA PHE A 175 -24.75 -5.75 12.44
C PHE A 175 -24.26 -6.76 13.48
N LYS A 176 -25.03 -7.83 13.69
CA LYS A 176 -24.69 -8.87 14.65
C LYS A 176 -23.68 -9.86 14.06
N MET A 177 -22.52 -9.96 14.67
CA MET A 177 -21.51 -10.99 14.38
C MET A 177 -21.40 -11.98 15.55
N ASP A 178 -20.88 -13.17 15.22
CA ASP A 178 -20.47 -14.14 16.22
C ASP A 178 -19.32 -13.58 17.07
N ARG A 179 -19.29 -13.98 18.36
CA ARG A 179 -18.27 -13.53 19.32
C ARG A 179 -16.84 -13.90 18.94
N ASP A 180 -16.67 -14.89 18.06
CA ASP A 180 -15.38 -15.41 17.60
C ASP A 180 -14.88 -14.68 16.32
N VAL A 181 -15.66 -13.74 15.77
CA VAL A 181 -15.31 -12.95 14.62
C VAL A 181 -15.13 -11.49 15.04
N PHE A 182 -13.98 -10.93 14.72
CA PHE A 182 -13.60 -9.57 15.05
C PHE A 182 -13.41 -8.77 13.77
N ASP A 183 -13.70 -7.48 13.84
CA ASP A 183 -13.47 -6.57 12.74
C ASP A 183 -12.66 -5.34 13.19
N GLN A 184 -11.99 -4.73 12.22
CA GLN A 184 -11.20 -3.51 12.41
C GLN A 184 -11.29 -2.64 11.18
N ILE A 185 -11.62 -1.37 11.38
CA ILE A 185 -11.66 -0.35 10.32
C ILE A 185 -10.41 0.52 10.43
N ASP A 186 -9.76 0.75 9.29
CA ASP A 186 -8.57 1.58 9.15
C ASP A 186 -8.78 2.57 8.00
N VAL A 187 -8.73 3.85 8.30
CA VAL A 187 -9.01 4.93 7.34
C VAL A 187 -7.69 5.48 6.81
N ASP A 188 -7.57 5.54 5.48
CA ASP A 188 -6.35 5.97 4.78
C ASP A 188 -5.09 5.25 5.32
N PRO A 189 -5.11 3.90 5.36
CA PRO A 189 -4.06 3.12 6.01
C PRO A 189 -2.69 3.42 5.40
N MET A 190 -1.70 3.57 6.27
CA MET A 190 -0.31 3.81 5.86
C MET A 190 0.34 2.60 5.19
N GLN A 191 -0.20 1.40 5.45
CA GLN A 191 0.24 0.13 4.87
C GLN A 191 -0.98 -0.74 4.58
N LEU A 192 -0.94 -1.46 3.46
CA LEU A 192 -2.03 -2.34 3.04
C LEU A 192 -1.77 -3.82 3.41
N SER A 193 -0.57 -4.14 3.82
CA SER A 193 -0.13 -5.50 4.22
C SER A 193 -0.13 -5.69 5.73
#